data_53bb1e560ec7ff6c3836801e5be136c8
#
_entry.id   53bb1e560ec7ff6c3836801e5be136c8
#
_cell.length_a   1.000
_cell.length_b   1.000
_cell.length_c   1.000
_cell.angle_alpha   90.00
_cell.angle_beta   90.00
_cell.angle_gamma   90.00
#
_symmetry.space_group_name_H-M   'P 1'
#
loop_
_entity.id
_entity.type
_entity.pdbx_description
1 polymer ?
#
loop_
_entity_poly.entity_id
_entity_poly.type
_entity_poly.pdbx_seq_one_letter_code
_entity_poly.pdbx_strand_id
1 'polypeptide(L)'
;MAVIEITSLEHEGLEVFSTLTEAQLRMELEPERGLFIAESPKVIRVALDAGWEPTALLCERRHIDGDARDIIERVGDIPIYTGSRELLARLTGYTLTRGVLCAMRRRPMPPVEAVVKDARRVVVIEAVTDTTNIGAIFRSAAALGIDAVLLTRDACDPLNRRAVRVSMGSVFLVPWTWLDAPISSLHDYGFRTAAMALCDDSIGLDDPRLLEEQRLAIIMGTEGDGLRPQTISEADYTVKIPMAHGVDSLNVAAAAAVAFWQLRTK
;
A
#
# COMPACT_ATOMS: atom_id res chain seq x y z
N MET A 1 -13.72 -3.33 -27.87
CA MET A 1 -13.61 -2.23 -26.89
C MET A 1 -14.88 -1.40 -26.99
N ALA A 2 -15.69 -1.36 -25.94
CA ALA A 2 -16.94 -0.61 -25.92
C ALA A 2 -16.80 0.62 -25.00
N VAL A 3 -16.87 1.81 -25.61
CA VAL A 3 -17.03 3.07 -24.86
C VAL A 3 -18.52 3.24 -24.63
N ILE A 4 -18.91 3.26 -23.36
CA ILE A 4 -20.30 3.33 -22.91
C ILE A 4 -20.54 4.69 -22.30
N GLU A 5 -21.35 5.51 -22.95
CA GLU A 5 -21.75 6.82 -22.42
C GLU A 5 -22.89 6.64 -21.41
N ILE A 6 -22.61 7.00 -20.17
CA ILE A 6 -23.58 6.92 -19.09
C ILE A 6 -24.33 8.24 -18.95
N THR A 7 -25.65 8.15 -18.84
CA THR A 7 -26.55 9.31 -18.65
C THR A 7 -27.28 9.28 -17.31
N SER A 8 -27.21 8.13 -16.60
CA SER A 8 -27.80 7.95 -15.28
C SER A 8 -26.84 7.22 -14.34
N LEU A 9 -27.12 7.27 -13.04
CA LEU A 9 -26.34 6.56 -12.01
C LEU A 9 -26.71 5.08 -11.87
N GLU A 10 -27.79 4.66 -12.50
CA GLU A 10 -28.39 3.31 -12.39
C GLU A 10 -27.90 2.36 -13.50
N HIS A 11 -26.81 2.69 -14.17
CA HIS A 11 -26.25 1.83 -15.20
C HIS A 11 -25.57 0.62 -14.56
N GLU A 12 -25.90 -0.58 -15.01
CA GLU A 12 -25.27 -1.85 -14.61
C GLU A 12 -23.76 -1.81 -14.85
N GLY A 13 -22.97 -2.26 -13.86
CA GLY A 13 -21.52 -2.26 -13.91
C GLY A 13 -20.85 -1.00 -13.33
N LEU A 14 -21.62 -0.02 -12.86
CA LEU A 14 -21.08 1.17 -12.15
C LEU A 14 -20.94 0.97 -10.65
N GLU A 15 -21.48 -0.10 -10.09
CA GLU A 15 -21.50 -0.37 -8.64
C GLU A 15 -20.09 -0.39 -8.05
N VAL A 16 -19.13 -0.93 -8.82
CA VAL A 16 -17.72 -0.99 -8.43
C VAL A 16 -17.09 0.39 -8.16
N PHE A 17 -17.62 1.43 -8.81
CA PHE A 17 -17.13 2.80 -8.66
C PHE A 17 -17.92 3.64 -7.66
N SER A 18 -19.08 3.21 -7.22
CA SER A 18 -20.03 4.05 -6.47
C SER A 18 -20.53 3.43 -5.17
N THR A 19 -21.11 2.25 -5.23
CA THR A 19 -21.91 1.68 -4.14
C THR A 19 -21.20 0.62 -3.33
N LEU A 20 -20.21 -0.06 -3.92
CA LEU A 20 -19.48 -1.10 -3.21
C LEU A 20 -18.50 -0.49 -2.21
N THR A 21 -18.59 -0.92 -0.98
CA THR A 21 -17.61 -0.61 0.07
C THR A 21 -16.27 -1.29 -0.21
N GLU A 22 -15.20 -0.86 0.44
CA GLU A 22 -13.89 -1.52 0.34
C GLU A 22 -13.98 -3.01 0.75
N ALA A 23 -14.77 -3.36 1.75
CA ALA A 23 -14.99 -4.75 2.17
C ALA A 23 -15.69 -5.57 1.08
N GLN A 24 -16.72 -5.01 0.44
CA GLN A 24 -17.41 -5.65 -0.68
C GLN A 24 -16.51 -5.78 -1.91
N LEU A 25 -15.67 -4.78 -2.20
CA LEU A 25 -14.71 -4.85 -3.29
C LEU A 25 -13.66 -5.96 -3.06
N ARG A 26 -13.23 -6.18 -1.81
CA ARG A 26 -12.27 -7.25 -1.49
C ARG A 26 -12.81 -8.65 -1.69
N MET A 27 -14.12 -8.85 -1.52
CA MET A 27 -14.78 -10.16 -1.60
C MET A 27 -14.02 -11.23 -0.79
N GLU A 28 -13.96 -11.05 0.53
CA GLU A 28 -13.13 -11.87 1.42
C GLU A 28 -13.42 -13.38 1.33
N LEU A 29 -14.66 -13.76 0.99
CA LEU A 29 -15.06 -15.16 0.80
C LEU A 29 -14.65 -15.73 -0.57
N GLU A 30 -14.41 -14.86 -1.56
CA GLU A 30 -13.99 -15.23 -2.92
C GLU A 30 -12.87 -14.28 -3.37
N PRO A 31 -11.66 -14.36 -2.78
CA PRO A 31 -10.58 -13.37 -3.00
C PRO A 31 -10.17 -13.21 -4.47
N GLU A 32 -10.30 -14.28 -5.27
CA GLU A 32 -10.01 -14.26 -6.71
C GLU A 32 -10.98 -13.40 -7.53
N ARG A 33 -12.15 -13.08 -6.97
CA ARG A 33 -13.14 -12.16 -7.56
C ARG A 33 -13.00 -10.75 -6.99
N GLY A 34 -12.20 -10.57 -5.97
CA GLY A 34 -11.99 -9.29 -5.32
C GLY A 34 -11.43 -8.24 -6.28
N LEU A 35 -11.82 -6.99 -6.06
CA LEU A 35 -11.40 -5.84 -6.86
C LEU A 35 -10.74 -4.79 -5.97
N PHE A 36 -10.06 -3.86 -6.61
CA PHE A 36 -9.64 -2.59 -6.01
C PHE A 36 -9.69 -1.48 -7.06
N ILE A 37 -9.67 -0.23 -6.59
CA ILE A 37 -9.74 0.94 -7.48
C ILE A 37 -8.39 1.64 -7.54
N ALA A 38 -7.81 1.71 -8.74
CA ALA A 38 -6.68 2.58 -9.04
C ALA A 38 -7.20 3.94 -9.54
N GLU A 39 -6.73 5.03 -8.92
CA GLU A 39 -7.16 6.39 -9.26
C GLU A 39 -5.99 7.19 -9.84
N SER A 40 -6.19 7.82 -10.94
CA SER A 40 -5.31 8.65 -11.78
C SER A 40 -4.54 7.89 -12.85
N PRO A 41 -4.33 8.52 -14.01
CA PRO A 41 -3.58 7.90 -15.12
C PRO A 41 -2.19 7.38 -14.70
N LYS A 42 -1.47 8.13 -13.87
CA LYS A 42 -0.14 7.73 -13.40
C LYS A 42 -0.17 6.43 -12.59
N VAL A 43 -1.11 6.32 -11.63
CA VAL A 43 -1.26 5.14 -10.78
C VAL A 43 -1.69 3.93 -11.59
N ILE A 44 -2.63 4.13 -12.54
CA ILE A 44 -3.12 3.07 -13.42
C ILE A 44 -1.99 2.52 -14.30
N ARG A 45 -1.14 3.38 -14.88
CA ARG A 45 0.03 2.95 -15.66
C ARG A 45 0.98 2.10 -14.84
N VAL A 46 1.31 2.51 -13.62
CA VAL A 46 2.17 1.73 -12.71
C VAL A 46 1.55 0.36 -12.42
N ALA A 47 0.24 0.29 -12.17
CA ALA A 47 -0.45 -0.98 -11.95
C ALA A 47 -0.41 -1.88 -13.19
N LEU A 48 -0.67 -1.32 -14.38
CA LEU A 48 -0.60 -2.05 -15.65
C LEU A 48 0.84 -2.54 -15.95
N ASP A 49 1.86 -1.72 -15.67
CA ASP A 49 3.27 -2.09 -15.83
C ASP A 49 3.67 -3.22 -14.87
N ALA A 50 3.09 -3.25 -13.67
CA ALA A 50 3.21 -4.34 -12.72
C ALA A 50 2.32 -5.56 -13.06
N GLY A 51 1.64 -5.53 -14.21
CA GLY A 51 0.83 -6.62 -14.77
C GLY A 51 -0.52 -6.81 -14.07
N TRP A 52 -1.05 -5.85 -13.30
CA TRP A 52 -2.39 -5.96 -12.73
C TRP A 52 -3.45 -5.93 -13.81
N GLU A 53 -4.48 -6.78 -13.66
CA GLU A 53 -5.55 -6.98 -14.65
C GLU A 53 -6.66 -5.94 -14.46
N PRO A 54 -6.89 -5.06 -15.45
CA PRO A 54 -8.00 -4.12 -15.42
C PRO A 54 -9.33 -4.85 -15.74
N THR A 55 -10.42 -4.43 -15.11
CA THR A 55 -11.76 -5.00 -15.34
C THR A 55 -12.77 -3.98 -15.87
N ALA A 56 -12.61 -2.70 -15.54
CA ALA A 56 -13.43 -1.59 -16.05
C ALA A 56 -12.70 -0.27 -15.89
N LEU A 57 -12.99 0.69 -16.76
CA LEU A 57 -12.54 2.08 -16.67
C LEU A 57 -13.72 3.03 -16.49
N LEU A 58 -13.52 4.11 -15.73
CA LEU A 58 -14.44 5.23 -15.62
C LEU A 58 -13.68 6.53 -15.79
N CYS A 59 -14.07 7.38 -16.75
CA CYS A 59 -13.42 8.67 -16.95
C CYS A 59 -14.35 9.71 -17.59
N GLU A 60 -14.01 10.99 -17.43
CA GLU A 60 -14.62 12.05 -18.23
C GLU A 60 -14.26 11.85 -19.72
N ARG A 61 -15.19 12.19 -20.63
CA ARG A 61 -15.01 12.00 -22.06
C ARG A 61 -13.72 12.61 -22.62
N ARG A 62 -13.31 13.77 -22.11
CA ARG A 62 -12.07 14.43 -22.52
C ARG A 62 -10.78 13.61 -22.29
N HIS A 63 -10.81 12.64 -21.37
CA HIS A 63 -9.65 11.80 -21.09
C HIS A 63 -9.50 10.64 -22.06
N ILE A 64 -10.55 10.27 -22.81
CA ILE A 64 -10.51 9.18 -23.78
C ILE A 64 -9.43 9.42 -24.85
N ASP A 65 -9.45 10.62 -25.44
CA ASP A 65 -8.47 11.04 -26.45
C ASP A 65 -7.27 11.80 -25.82
N GLY A 66 -7.29 11.99 -24.51
CA GLY A 66 -6.30 12.72 -23.72
C GLY A 66 -5.45 11.79 -22.84
N ASP A 67 -5.43 12.10 -21.52
CA ASP A 67 -4.56 11.46 -20.53
C ASP A 67 -4.77 9.95 -20.35
N ALA A 68 -5.91 9.39 -20.77
CA ALA A 68 -6.21 7.97 -20.67
C ALA A 68 -6.03 7.21 -21.99
N ARG A 69 -5.66 7.86 -23.09
CA ARG A 69 -5.57 7.23 -24.41
C ARG A 69 -4.68 5.99 -24.42
N ASP A 70 -3.47 6.11 -23.96
CA ASP A 70 -2.50 4.99 -23.89
C ASP A 70 -2.97 3.87 -22.94
N ILE A 71 -3.67 4.24 -21.87
CA ILE A 71 -4.29 3.28 -20.93
C ILE A 71 -5.37 2.50 -21.67
N ILE A 72 -6.26 3.19 -22.39
CA ILE A 72 -7.36 2.60 -23.14
C ILE A 72 -6.83 1.63 -24.21
N GLU A 73 -5.75 1.98 -24.90
CA GLU A 73 -5.07 1.10 -25.87
C GLU A 73 -4.50 -0.17 -25.23
N ARG A 74 -4.15 -0.13 -23.94
CA ARG A 74 -3.51 -1.23 -23.18
C ARG A 74 -4.48 -2.17 -22.48
N VAL A 75 -5.65 -1.68 -22.07
CA VAL A 75 -6.56 -2.44 -21.18
C VAL A 75 -7.37 -3.52 -21.90
N GLY A 76 -7.30 -3.61 -23.21
CA GLY A 76 -7.99 -4.64 -23.98
C GLY A 76 -9.50 -4.43 -24.10
N ASP A 77 -10.27 -5.51 -24.12
CA ASP A 77 -11.72 -5.48 -24.34
C ASP A 77 -12.50 -5.46 -23.02
N ILE A 78 -12.34 -4.38 -22.27
CA ILE A 78 -13.09 -4.11 -21.03
C ILE A 78 -14.06 -2.93 -21.24
N PRO A 79 -15.13 -2.80 -20.43
CA PRO A 79 -16.04 -1.65 -20.50
C PRO A 79 -15.32 -0.36 -20.07
N ILE A 80 -15.54 0.69 -20.88
CA ILE A 80 -15.03 2.04 -20.61
C ILE A 80 -16.24 2.95 -20.42
N TYR A 81 -16.56 3.27 -19.20
CA TYR A 81 -17.66 4.16 -18.87
C TYR A 81 -17.21 5.61 -18.95
N THR A 82 -18.02 6.44 -19.59
CA THR A 82 -17.77 7.88 -19.72
C THR A 82 -19.04 8.68 -19.48
N GLY A 83 -18.88 9.89 -18.97
CA GLY A 83 -20.00 10.79 -18.70
C GLY A 83 -19.56 12.21 -18.43
N SER A 84 -20.52 13.08 -18.13
CA SER A 84 -20.22 14.46 -17.73
C SER A 84 -19.52 14.49 -16.35
N ARG A 85 -18.72 15.52 -16.11
CA ARG A 85 -18.02 15.72 -14.84
C ARG A 85 -18.98 15.73 -13.66
N GLU A 86 -20.16 16.36 -13.84
CA GLU A 86 -21.20 16.45 -12.81
C GLU A 86 -21.79 15.09 -12.47
N LEU A 87 -22.07 14.28 -13.51
CA LEU A 87 -22.58 12.92 -13.32
C LEU A 87 -21.57 12.04 -12.61
N LEU A 88 -20.31 12.06 -13.04
CA LEU A 88 -19.24 11.30 -12.40
C LEU A 88 -18.98 11.72 -10.97
N ALA A 89 -19.04 13.02 -10.66
CA ALA A 89 -18.91 13.52 -9.29
C ALA A 89 -20.05 13.01 -8.39
N ARG A 90 -21.26 12.96 -8.91
CA ARG A 90 -22.42 12.38 -8.18
C ARG A 90 -22.27 10.87 -7.98
N LEU A 91 -21.75 10.16 -8.97
CA LEU A 91 -21.51 8.72 -8.89
C LEU A 91 -20.49 8.37 -7.80
N THR A 92 -19.38 9.06 -7.78
CA THR A 92 -18.25 8.76 -6.86
C THR A 92 -18.34 9.47 -5.52
N GLY A 93 -19.28 10.41 -5.37
CA GLY A 93 -19.44 11.22 -4.16
C GLY A 93 -18.44 12.39 -4.03
N TYR A 94 -17.56 12.58 -5.02
CA TYR A 94 -16.61 13.70 -5.07
C TYR A 94 -16.17 14.00 -6.51
N THR A 95 -15.67 15.21 -6.73
CA THR A 95 -15.14 15.57 -8.06
C THR A 95 -13.85 14.82 -8.36
N LEU A 96 -13.83 14.08 -9.47
CA LEU A 96 -12.65 13.36 -9.95
C LEU A 96 -11.57 14.35 -10.40
N THR A 97 -10.74 14.81 -9.47
CA THR A 97 -9.69 15.81 -9.76
C THR A 97 -8.64 15.30 -10.75
N ARG A 98 -8.44 13.98 -10.81
CA ARG A 98 -7.50 13.31 -11.72
C ARG A 98 -8.17 12.52 -12.84
N GLY A 99 -9.49 12.57 -12.91
CA GLY A 99 -10.33 12.25 -14.05
C GLY A 99 -10.48 10.80 -14.49
N VAL A 100 -9.67 9.85 -13.99
CA VAL A 100 -9.70 8.45 -14.43
C VAL A 100 -9.64 7.49 -13.24
N LEU A 101 -10.56 6.52 -13.21
CA LEU A 101 -10.59 5.39 -12.31
C LEU A 101 -10.48 4.09 -13.09
N CYS A 102 -9.80 3.11 -12.53
CA CYS A 102 -9.73 1.76 -13.07
C CYS A 102 -10.05 0.76 -11.96
N ALA A 103 -11.06 -0.06 -12.17
CA ALA A 103 -11.27 -1.25 -11.35
C ALA A 103 -10.31 -2.33 -11.82
N MET A 104 -9.61 -2.95 -10.90
CA MET A 104 -8.60 -3.96 -11.16
C MET A 104 -8.83 -5.19 -10.30
N ARG A 105 -8.52 -6.36 -10.83
CA ARG A 105 -8.65 -7.64 -10.14
C ARG A 105 -7.56 -7.81 -9.07
N ARG A 106 -7.97 -8.23 -7.88
CA ARG A 106 -7.03 -8.68 -6.85
C ARG A 106 -6.39 -10.00 -7.24
N ARG A 107 -5.20 -10.23 -6.72
CA ARG A 107 -4.47 -11.48 -6.89
C ARG A 107 -4.38 -12.20 -5.56
N PRO A 108 -4.26 -13.54 -5.56
CA PRO A 108 -3.84 -14.27 -4.37
C PRO A 108 -2.51 -13.69 -3.86
N MET A 109 -2.43 -13.48 -2.56
CA MET A 109 -1.21 -12.96 -1.95
C MET A 109 -0.15 -14.06 -1.89
N PRO A 110 1.11 -13.77 -2.25
CA PRO A 110 2.19 -14.74 -2.14
C PRO A 110 2.47 -15.08 -0.67
N PRO A 111 2.98 -16.28 -0.38
CA PRO A 111 3.41 -16.62 0.97
C PRO A 111 4.61 -15.77 1.40
N VAL A 112 4.79 -15.57 2.72
CA VAL A 112 5.87 -14.76 3.30
C VAL A 112 7.23 -15.18 2.75
N GLU A 113 7.50 -16.48 2.71
CA GLU A 113 8.74 -17.05 2.19
C GLU A 113 9.09 -16.53 0.79
N ALA A 114 8.12 -16.52 -0.13
CA ALA A 114 8.33 -16.04 -1.49
C ALA A 114 8.64 -14.54 -1.56
N VAL A 115 8.01 -13.76 -0.67
CA VAL A 115 8.20 -12.29 -0.62
C VAL A 115 9.55 -11.90 -0.03
N VAL A 116 10.02 -12.64 0.98
CA VAL A 116 11.26 -12.29 1.70
C VAL A 116 12.51 -13.04 1.23
N LYS A 117 12.39 -13.97 0.27
CA LYS A 117 13.47 -14.88 -0.15
C LYS A 117 14.80 -14.18 -0.37
N ASP A 118 14.82 -13.16 -1.19
CA ASP A 118 16.03 -12.43 -1.58
C ASP A 118 16.14 -11.06 -0.89
N ALA A 119 15.23 -10.78 0.07
CA ALA A 119 15.17 -9.49 0.73
C ALA A 119 16.27 -9.34 1.79
N ARG A 120 16.86 -8.16 1.87
CA ARG A 120 17.83 -7.76 2.90
C ARG A 120 17.23 -6.77 3.89
N ARG A 121 16.35 -5.91 3.44
CA ARG A 121 15.62 -4.92 4.25
C ARG A 121 14.13 -5.09 4.04
N VAL A 122 13.43 -5.53 5.07
CA VAL A 122 11.97 -5.63 5.06
C VAL A 122 11.37 -4.70 6.11
N VAL A 123 10.16 -4.25 5.88
CA VAL A 123 9.38 -3.54 6.90
C VAL A 123 8.19 -4.40 7.30
N VAL A 124 7.94 -4.51 8.59
CA VAL A 124 6.71 -5.05 9.16
C VAL A 124 5.85 -3.90 9.65
N ILE A 125 4.63 -3.82 9.17
CA ILE A 125 3.65 -2.81 9.56
C ILE A 125 2.64 -3.47 10.51
N GLU A 126 2.73 -3.13 11.81
CA GLU A 126 1.85 -3.69 12.82
C GLU A 126 0.71 -2.74 13.15
N ALA A 127 -0.53 -3.20 12.91
CA ALA A 127 -1.77 -2.54 13.32
C ALA A 127 -1.95 -1.07 12.85
N VAL A 128 -1.26 -0.64 11.80
CA VAL A 128 -1.45 0.70 11.25
C VAL A 128 -2.73 0.74 10.43
N THR A 129 -3.76 1.42 10.92
CA THR A 129 -5.10 1.45 10.32
C THR A 129 -5.35 2.65 9.40
N ASP A 130 -4.57 3.73 9.51
CA ASP A 130 -4.72 4.89 8.63
C ASP A 130 -4.18 4.60 7.23
N THR A 131 -5.07 4.68 6.25
CA THR A 131 -4.78 4.43 4.82
C THR A 131 -3.76 5.40 4.24
N THR A 132 -3.67 6.63 4.79
CA THR A 132 -2.70 7.63 4.35
C THR A 132 -1.30 7.23 4.79
N ASN A 133 -1.16 6.76 6.02
CA ASN A 133 0.11 6.26 6.53
C ASN A 133 0.57 5.02 5.77
N ILE A 134 -0.30 4.06 5.52
CA ILE A 134 0.02 2.88 4.67
C ILE A 134 0.55 3.33 3.31
N GLY A 135 -0.19 4.20 2.61
CA GLY A 135 0.24 4.69 1.30
C GLY A 135 1.59 5.43 1.33
N ALA A 136 1.83 6.24 2.36
CA ALA A 136 3.08 6.99 2.52
C ALA A 136 4.26 6.06 2.87
N ILE A 137 4.05 5.04 3.71
CA ILE A 137 5.08 4.03 4.02
C ILE A 137 5.47 3.27 2.76
N PHE A 138 4.52 2.77 1.96
CA PHE A 138 4.82 2.09 0.69
C PHE A 138 5.60 2.98 -0.28
N ARG A 139 5.25 4.28 -0.35
CA ARG A 139 5.98 5.23 -1.18
C ARG A 139 7.41 5.42 -0.72
N SER A 140 7.64 5.53 0.59
CA SER A 140 8.97 5.63 1.18
C SER A 140 9.75 4.34 1.02
N ALA A 141 9.11 3.18 1.20
CA ALA A 141 9.71 1.86 1.00
C ALA A 141 10.26 1.69 -0.42
N ALA A 142 9.42 1.97 -1.44
CA ALA A 142 9.85 1.93 -2.83
C ALA A 142 10.99 2.90 -3.15
N ALA A 143 10.91 4.13 -2.63
CA ALA A 143 11.91 5.17 -2.91
C ALA A 143 13.26 4.94 -2.23
N LEU A 144 13.27 4.24 -1.09
CA LEU A 144 14.45 4.10 -0.22
C LEU A 144 15.02 2.67 -0.19
N GLY A 145 14.56 1.81 -1.11
CA GLY A 145 15.14 0.49 -1.31
C GLY A 145 14.80 -0.54 -0.23
N ILE A 146 13.57 -0.50 0.29
CA ILE A 146 13.00 -1.60 1.08
C ILE A 146 12.58 -2.69 0.09
N ASP A 147 13.04 -3.91 0.34
CA ASP A 147 12.86 -5.03 -0.58
C ASP A 147 11.47 -5.66 -0.49
N ALA A 148 10.85 -5.62 0.72
CA ALA A 148 9.52 -6.18 0.92
C ALA A 148 8.78 -5.51 2.09
N VAL A 149 7.44 -5.56 2.04
CA VAL A 149 6.55 -5.09 3.10
C VAL A 149 5.71 -6.25 3.61
N LEU A 150 5.71 -6.46 4.91
CA LEU A 150 4.84 -7.41 5.60
C LEU A 150 3.84 -6.63 6.45
N LEU A 151 2.58 -7.08 6.53
CA LEU A 151 1.56 -6.40 7.31
C LEU A 151 0.84 -7.40 8.23
N THR A 152 0.57 -7.02 9.45
CA THR A 152 -0.34 -7.78 10.31
C THR A 152 -1.79 -7.63 9.84
N ARG A 153 -2.65 -8.63 10.13
CA ARG A 153 -4.04 -8.65 9.62
C ARG A 153 -4.93 -7.51 10.11
N ASP A 154 -4.56 -6.87 11.18
CA ASP A 154 -5.24 -5.69 11.73
C ASP A 154 -4.71 -4.36 11.16
N ALA A 155 -3.70 -4.41 10.30
CA ALA A 155 -3.31 -3.25 9.51
C ALA A 155 -4.31 -3.01 8.36
N CYS A 156 -4.40 -1.76 7.90
CA CYS A 156 -5.21 -1.42 6.74
C CYS A 156 -4.67 -2.09 5.47
N ASP A 157 -5.59 -2.50 4.62
CA ASP A 157 -5.29 -3.09 3.31
C ASP A 157 -4.55 -2.08 2.40
N PRO A 158 -3.35 -2.43 1.90
CA PRO A 158 -2.60 -1.57 0.98
C PRO A 158 -3.31 -1.28 -0.35
N LEU A 159 -4.23 -2.16 -0.77
CA LEU A 159 -5.05 -1.95 -1.97
C LEU A 159 -6.32 -1.13 -1.71
N ASN A 160 -6.50 -0.60 -0.48
CA ASN A 160 -7.51 0.42 -0.22
C ASN A 160 -7.29 1.60 -1.18
N ARG A 161 -8.36 2.10 -1.79
CA ARG A 161 -8.31 3.17 -2.80
C ARG A 161 -7.46 4.37 -2.38
N ARG A 162 -7.60 4.81 -1.11
CA ARG A 162 -6.84 5.95 -0.59
C ARG A 162 -5.35 5.61 -0.43
N ALA A 163 -5.02 4.42 0.06
CA ALA A 163 -3.64 3.96 0.18
C ALA A 163 -2.96 3.86 -1.19
N VAL A 164 -3.62 3.24 -2.17
CA VAL A 164 -3.16 3.17 -3.57
C VAL A 164 -2.87 4.57 -4.14
N ARG A 165 -3.79 5.52 -3.92
CA ARG A 165 -3.64 6.90 -4.39
C ARG A 165 -2.48 7.63 -3.71
N VAL A 166 -2.35 7.54 -2.38
CA VAL A 166 -1.30 8.20 -1.60
C VAL A 166 0.07 7.62 -1.92
N SER A 167 0.16 6.31 -2.12
CA SER A 167 1.39 5.65 -2.53
C SER A 167 1.86 6.05 -3.93
N MET A 168 1.02 6.72 -4.73
CA MET A 168 1.27 7.03 -6.14
C MET A 168 1.58 5.79 -6.99
N GLY A 169 1.01 4.64 -6.60
CA GLY A 169 1.22 3.33 -7.23
C GLY A 169 2.43 2.56 -6.69
N SER A 170 3.17 3.07 -5.71
CA SER A 170 4.33 2.37 -5.15
C SER A 170 3.96 1.04 -4.49
N VAL A 171 2.69 0.86 -4.07
CA VAL A 171 2.15 -0.41 -3.59
C VAL A 171 2.28 -1.55 -4.63
N PHE A 172 2.41 -1.23 -5.89
CA PHE A 172 2.60 -2.18 -6.99
C PHE A 172 4.07 -2.46 -7.32
N LEU A 173 4.99 -1.67 -6.74
CA LEU A 173 6.43 -1.74 -7.03
C LEU A 173 7.21 -2.55 -6.00
N VAL A 174 6.73 -2.60 -4.76
CA VAL A 174 7.37 -3.35 -3.67
C VAL A 174 6.55 -4.61 -3.37
N PRO A 175 7.15 -5.80 -3.39
CA PRO A 175 6.49 -7.03 -2.99
C PRO A 175 5.94 -6.92 -1.56
N TRP A 176 4.73 -7.41 -1.32
CA TRP A 176 4.14 -7.39 0.01
C TRP A 176 3.17 -8.56 0.23
N THR A 177 2.97 -8.91 1.50
CA THR A 177 1.99 -9.90 1.92
C THR A 177 1.60 -9.70 3.39
N TRP A 178 0.63 -10.49 3.83
CA TRP A 178 0.22 -10.54 5.23
C TRP A 178 1.14 -11.44 6.05
N LEU A 179 1.48 -11.00 7.26
CA LEU A 179 2.22 -11.79 8.25
C LEU A 179 1.22 -12.33 9.28
N ASP A 180 0.90 -13.60 9.17
CA ASP A 180 -0.04 -14.29 10.06
C ASP A 180 0.67 -14.95 11.28
N ALA A 181 1.99 -14.96 11.28
CA ALA A 181 2.84 -15.51 12.33
C ALA A 181 3.40 -14.41 13.24
N PRO A 182 3.87 -14.75 14.45
CA PRO A 182 4.63 -13.82 15.30
C PRO A 182 5.87 -13.28 14.58
N ILE A 183 6.36 -12.10 14.97
CA ILE A 183 7.55 -11.50 14.34
C ILE A 183 8.82 -12.35 14.52
N SER A 184 8.90 -13.12 15.59
CA SER A 184 9.98 -14.08 15.82
C SER A 184 10.11 -15.14 14.72
N SER A 185 9.05 -15.43 13.96
CA SER A 185 9.10 -16.31 12.77
C SER A 185 10.03 -15.77 11.67
N LEU A 186 10.35 -14.48 11.66
CA LEU A 186 11.28 -13.91 10.69
C LEU A 186 12.73 -14.37 10.91
N HIS A 187 13.06 -14.87 12.09
CA HIS A 187 14.35 -15.51 12.37
C HIS A 187 14.56 -16.77 11.50
N ASP A 188 13.49 -17.52 11.18
CA ASP A 188 13.56 -18.71 10.32
C ASP A 188 14.01 -18.34 8.89
N TYR A 189 13.79 -17.10 8.49
CA TYR A 189 14.25 -16.55 7.22
C TYR A 189 15.58 -15.78 7.34
N GLY A 190 16.24 -15.84 8.52
CA GLY A 190 17.54 -15.23 8.78
C GLY A 190 17.52 -13.73 9.02
N PHE A 191 16.37 -13.14 9.33
CA PHE A 191 16.28 -11.73 9.70
C PHE A 191 16.58 -11.52 11.20
N ARG A 192 17.33 -10.45 11.50
CA ARG A 192 17.22 -9.77 12.78
C ARG A 192 16.07 -8.78 12.76
N THR A 193 15.47 -8.55 13.91
CA THR A 193 14.27 -7.74 14.06
C THR A 193 14.57 -6.48 14.88
N ALA A 194 14.13 -5.32 14.37
CA ALA A 194 14.31 -4.01 14.98
C ALA A 194 12.94 -3.36 15.22
N ALA A 195 12.46 -3.40 16.45
CA ALA A 195 11.21 -2.78 16.88
C ALA A 195 11.40 -1.27 17.08
N MET A 196 10.70 -0.46 16.27
CA MET A 196 10.72 1.00 16.43
C MET A 196 9.86 1.38 17.63
N ALA A 197 10.48 1.46 18.81
CA ALA A 197 9.81 1.69 20.08
C ALA A 197 10.65 2.58 21.00
N LEU A 198 9.96 3.36 21.83
CA LEU A 198 10.59 4.20 22.86
C LEU A 198 10.57 3.45 24.19
N CYS A 199 11.62 2.69 24.45
CA CYS A 199 11.86 1.99 25.72
C CYS A 199 13.13 2.52 26.38
N ASP A 200 13.33 2.23 27.67
CA ASP A 200 14.49 2.71 28.42
C ASP A 200 15.80 2.19 27.82
N ASP A 201 15.81 0.96 27.34
CA ASP A 201 16.95 0.26 26.75
C ASP A 201 17.05 0.41 25.21
N SER A 202 16.20 1.23 24.58
CA SER A 202 16.24 1.44 23.14
C SER A 202 17.54 2.08 22.69
N ILE A 203 18.18 1.46 21.68
CA ILE A 203 19.36 2.00 21.00
C ILE A 203 18.97 3.09 20.01
N GLY A 204 19.91 3.95 19.64
CA GLY A 204 19.68 4.95 18.60
C GLY A 204 19.57 4.31 17.21
N LEU A 205 18.79 4.93 16.33
CA LEU A 205 18.67 4.48 14.93
C LEU A 205 19.99 4.52 14.16
N ASP A 206 20.95 5.28 14.64
CA ASP A 206 22.32 5.41 14.11
C ASP A 206 23.31 4.39 14.68
N ASP A 207 22.85 3.46 15.54
CA ASP A 207 23.71 2.41 16.09
C ASP A 207 24.29 1.54 14.97
N PRO A 208 25.63 1.40 14.89
CA PRO A 208 26.28 0.69 13.81
C PRO A 208 25.89 -0.79 13.70
N ARG A 209 25.48 -1.44 14.79
CA ARG A 209 25.03 -2.83 14.79
C ARG A 209 23.87 -3.07 13.81
N LEU A 210 22.95 -2.09 13.68
CA LEU A 210 21.82 -2.18 12.76
C LEU A 210 22.24 -2.19 11.28
N LEU A 211 23.32 -1.48 10.96
CA LEU A 211 23.86 -1.40 9.59
C LEU A 211 24.69 -2.65 9.23
N GLU A 212 25.26 -3.33 10.22
CA GLU A 212 26.04 -4.55 10.05
C GLU A 212 25.15 -5.76 9.77
N GLU A 213 23.85 -5.71 10.16
CA GLU A 213 22.93 -6.80 9.91
C GLU A 213 22.73 -7.02 8.42
N GLN A 214 22.98 -8.23 7.96
CA GLN A 214 22.81 -8.59 6.55
C GLN A 214 21.35 -8.59 6.15
N ARG A 215 20.47 -9.08 7.04
CA ARG A 215 19.02 -9.11 6.86
C ARG A 215 18.35 -8.49 8.08
N LEU A 216 17.66 -7.39 7.88
CA LEU A 216 17.00 -6.64 8.95
C LEU A 216 15.53 -6.42 8.65
N ALA A 217 14.66 -6.78 9.58
CA ALA A 217 13.23 -6.48 9.58
C ALA A 217 12.96 -5.29 10.50
N ILE A 218 12.50 -4.19 9.95
CA ILE A 218 12.16 -2.95 10.66
C ILE A 218 10.68 -3.01 11.00
N ILE A 219 10.31 -2.97 12.28
CA ILE A 219 8.94 -3.12 12.72
C ILE A 219 8.38 -1.77 13.13
N MET A 220 7.30 -1.36 12.45
CA MET A 220 6.63 -0.08 12.64
C MET A 220 5.25 -0.30 13.26
N GLY A 221 4.98 0.34 14.38
CA GLY A 221 3.71 0.27 15.08
C GLY A 221 2.72 1.36 14.71
N THR A 222 1.52 1.27 15.24
CA THR A 222 0.46 2.29 15.07
C THR A 222 0.79 3.59 15.81
N GLU A 223 0.11 4.67 15.41
CA GLU A 223 0.16 5.94 16.14
C GLU A 223 -0.59 5.83 17.46
N GLY A 224 -0.04 6.38 18.51
CA GLY A 224 -0.59 6.35 19.87
C GLY A 224 -0.07 5.18 20.69
N ASP A 225 -0.59 3.98 20.46
CA ASP A 225 -0.23 2.80 21.28
C ASP A 225 1.14 2.19 20.90
N GLY A 226 1.67 2.50 19.72
CA GLY A 226 2.93 1.97 19.23
C GLY A 226 2.86 0.48 18.87
N LEU A 227 3.94 -0.23 19.16
CA LEU A 227 4.04 -1.68 18.98
C LEU A 227 3.47 -2.43 20.19
N ARG A 228 2.98 -3.64 19.97
CA ARG A 228 2.52 -4.52 21.05
C ARG A 228 3.68 -4.88 21.97
N PRO A 229 3.43 -5.00 23.30
CA PRO A 229 4.46 -5.44 24.25
C PRO A 229 5.12 -6.75 23.87
N GLN A 230 4.36 -7.69 23.33
CA GLN A 230 4.89 -8.97 22.84
C GLN A 230 5.87 -8.75 21.69
N THR A 231 5.53 -7.93 20.72
CA THR A 231 6.40 -7.57 19.58
C THR A 231 7.71 -6.97 20.03
N ILE A 232 7.64 -6.05 21.00
CA ILE A 232 8.84 -5.42 21.59
C ILE A 232 9.71 -6.47 22.29
N SER A 233 9.10 -7.36 23.08
CA SER A 233 9.85 -8.39 23.84
C SER A 233 10.46 -9.49 22.98
N GLU A 234 9.90 -9.75 21.79
CA GLU A 234 10.40 -10.75 20.83
C GLU A 234 11.45 -10.17 19.86
N ALA A 235 11.59 -8.85 19.79
CA ALA A 235 12.53 -8.21 18.89
C ALA A 235 13.98 -8.33 19.36
N ASP A 236 14.93 -8.48 18.41
CA ASP A 236 16.37 -8.48 18.72
C ASP A 236 16.87 -7.11 19.18
N TYR A 237 16.28 -6.04 18.64
CA TYR A 237 16.60 -4.65 18.97
C TYR A 237 15.33 -3.85 19.21
N THR A 238 15.34 -3.04 20.27
CA THR A 238 14.43 -1.89 20.38
C THR A 238 15.18 -0.65 19.95
N VAL A 239 14.57 0.11 19.03
CA VAL A 239 15.25 1.21 18.33
C VAL A 239 14.44 2.48 18.43
N LYS A 240 15.08 3.58 18.77
CA LYS A 240 14.47 4.92 18.80
C LYS A 240 15.15 5.89 17.84
N ILE A 241 14.35 6.79 17.29
CA ILE A 241 14.87 7.98 16.61
C ILE A 241 15.13 9.02 17.69
N PRO A 242 16.38 9.49 17.87
CA PRO A 242 16.67 10.56 18.85
C PRO A 242 15.85 11.82 18.52
N MET A 243 15.06 12.30 19.47
CA MET A 243 14.19 13.48 19.31
C MET A 243 14.75 14.67 20.07
N ALA A 244 14.41 15.89 19.64
CA ALA A 244 14.72 17.14 20.31
C ALA A 244 13.48 17.76 20.97
N HIS A 245 13.67 18.74 21.83
CA HIS A 245 12.61 19.56 22.43
C HIS A 245 11.52 18.82 23.21
N GLY A 246 11.79 17.59 23.69
CA GLY A 246 10.81 16.81 24.43
C GLY A 246 9.67 16.24 23.56
N VAL A 247 9.88 16.15 22.25
CA VAL A 247 8.95 15.44 21.35
C VAL A 247 9.20 13.95 21.51
N ASP A 248 8.14 13.17 21.74
CA ASP A 248 8.25 11.73 22.01
C ASP A 248 8.24 10.88 20.73
N SER A 249 7.53 11.31 19.69
CA SER A 249 7.35 10.51 18.48
C SER A 249 7.16 11.36 17.22
N LEU A 250 7.36 10.73 16.07
CA LEU A 250 6.95 11.23 14.74
C LEU A 250 5.72 10.46 14.28
N ASN A 251 4.96 11.05 13.34
CA ASN A 251 4.01 10.29 12.55
C ASN A 251 4.69 9.03 11.98
N VAL A 252 4.01 7.89 11.99
CA VAL A 252 4.59 6.58 11.62
C VAL A 252 5.19 6.56 10.22
N ALA A 253 4.58 7.25 9.25
CA ALA A 253 5.13 7.31 7.89
C ALA A 253 6.41 8.18 7.81
N ALA A 254 6.49 9.24 8.62
CA ALA A 254 7.71 10.04 8.74
C ALA A 254 8.83 9.25 9.44
N ALA A 255 8.52 8.56 10.54
CA ALA A 255 9.44 7.67 11.23
C ALA A 255 9.96 6.57 10.30
N ALA A 256 9.07 5.96 9.51
CA ALA A 256 9.43 4.96 8.51
C ALA A 256 10.41 5.51 7.47
N ALA A 257 10.16 6.69 6.92
CA ALA A 257 11.06 7.29 5.93
C ALA A 257 12.47 7.56 6.50
N VAL A 258 12.56 8.03 7.76
CA VAL A 258 13.84 8.24 8.46
C VAL A 258 14.56 6.91 8.70
N ALA A 259 13.83 5.90 9.19
CA ALA A 259 14.38 4.57 9.43
C ALA A 259 14.88 3.91 8.14
N PHE A 260 14.10 3.96 7.06
CA PHE A 260 14.47 3.39 5.76
C PHE A 260 15.70 4.07 5.18
N TRP A 261 15.76 5.41 5.25
CA TRP A 261 16.94 6.15 4.80
C TRP A 261 18.20 5.75 5.55
N GLN A 262 18.12 5.67 6.88
CA GLN A 262 19.27 5.34 7.73
C GLN A 262 19.72 3.89 7.55
N LEU A 263 18.78 2.95 7.48
CA LEU A 263 19.05 1.51 7.49
C LEU A 263 19.12 0.85 6.10
N ARG A 264 19.04 1.65 5.01
CA ARG A 264 19.12 1.11 3.65
C ARG A 264 20.46 0.40 3.40
N THR A 265 20.43 -0.60 2.54
CA THR A 265 21.66 -1.21 2.02
C THR A 265 22.39 -0.19 1.11
N LYS A 266 23.67 -0.02 1.36
CA LYS A 266 24.55 0.84 0.52
C LYS A 266 25.04 0.07 -0.71
#